data_52853c821219e847286b94cfcb433c80
#
_entry.id   52853c821219e847286b94cfcb433c80
#
_cell.length_a   1.000
_cell.length_b   1.000
_cell.length_c   1.000
_cell.angle_alpha   90.00
_cell.angle_beta   90.00
_cell.angle_gamma   90.00
#
_symmetry.space_group_name_H-M   'P 1'
#
loop_
_entity.id
_entity.type
_entity.pdbx_description
1 polymer ?
#
loop_
_entity_poly.entity_id
_entity_poly.type
_entity_poly.pdbx_seq_one_letter_code
_entity_poly.pdbx_strand_id
1 'polypeptide(L)'
;MSRIPLINYADAEEQIKVLIDKQLAQNGRITNMKLTLLHSPSAFHALMEWYVLRDAVKSFTTDKEINLFCHAISTQNKCLICSTFFRKLLIDSGDNPDHPDLSEREKILILFGTHCVSTPNEISDEFFEQLKTLFTDKQIVDLTALAGLMIATNLINNVLRVELDDYLESYTKR
;
A
#
# COMPACT_ATOMS: atom_id res chain seq x y z
N MET A 1 -18.32 6.70 -8.94
CA MET A 1 -17.90 7.96 -9.57
C MET A 1 -16.91 8.66 -8.64
N SER A 2 -15.72 8.99 -9.11
CA SER A 2 -14.69 9.69 -8.35
C SER A 2 -15.20 11.07 -7.88
N ARG A 3 -14.74 11.50 -6.69
CA ARG A 3 -15.06 12.86 -6.16
C ARG A 3 -14.16 13.93 -6.76
N ILE A 4 -12.96 13.56 -7.18
CA ILE A 4 -11.98 14.43 -7.82
C ILE A 4 -11.67 13.82 -9.19
N PRO A 5 -11.76 14.58 -10.28
CA PRO A 5 -11.43 14.07 -11.60
C PRO A 5 -9.95 13.71 -11.68
N LEU A 6 -9.60 12.77 -12.55
CA LEU A 6 -8.20 12.52 -12.86
C LEU A 6 -7.62 13.69 -13.64
N ILE A 7 -6.35 14.02 -13.37
CA ILE A 7 -5.66 14.99 -14.20
C ILE A 7 -5.50 14.42 -15.61
N ASN A 8 -5.90 15.21 -16.59
CA ASN A 8 -5.62 14.94 -18.00
C ASN A 8 -4.27 15.55 -18.36
N TYR A 9 -3.37 14.76 -18.89
CA TYR A 9 -2.02 15.20 -19.28
C TYR A 9 -2.06 16.40 -20.26
N ALA A 10 -2.98 16.38 -21.23
CA ALA A 10 -3.05 17.44 -22.24
C ALA A 10 -3.33 18.83 -21.64
N ASP A 11 -4.13 18.86 -20.58
CA ASP A 11 -4.60 20.10 -19.93
C ASP A 11 -3.77 20.48 -18.70
N ALA A 12 -2.80 19.65 -18.33
CA ALA A 12 -2.02 19.84 -17.12
C ALA A 12 -0.98 20.96 -17.27
N GLU A 13 -0.70 21.65 -16.15
CA GLU A 13 0.41 22.59 -16.05
C GLU A 13 1.76 21.89 -16.27
N GLU A 14 2.76 22.61 -16.75
CA GLU A 14 4.07 22.05 -17.12
C GLU A 14 4.75 21.33 -15.95
N GLN A 15 4.68 21.87 -14.74
CA GLN A 15 5.23 21.21 -13.54
C GLN A 15 4.58 19.85 -13.26
N ILE A 16 3.28 19.69 -13.57
CA ILE A 16 2.54 18.45 -13.38
C ILE A 16 2.92 17.45 -14.48
N LYS A 17 3.06 17.89 -15.74
CA LYS A 17 3.54 17.06 -16.84
C LYS A 17 4.90 16.44 -16.53
N VAL A 18 5.83 17.24 -16.02
CA VAL A 18 7.16 16.75 -15.60
C VAL A 18 7.05 15.63 -14.54
N LEU A 19 6.14 15.76 -13.56
CA LEU A 19 5.92 14.73 -12.55
C LEU A 19 5.31 13.46 -13.15
N ILE A 20 4.35 13.60 -14.06
CA ILE A 20 3.76 12.48 -14.78
C ILE A 20 4.82 11.74 -15.60
N ASP A 21 5.60 12.46 -16.39
CA ASP A 21 6.65 11.89 -17.26
C ASP A 21 7.71 11.16 -16.43
N LYS A 22 8.11 11.72 -15.28
CA LYS A 22 9.00 11.03 -14.33
C LYS A 22 8.41 9.72 -13.84
N GLN A 23 7.12 9.69 -13.49
CA GLN A 23 6.44 8.47 -13.04
C GLN A 23 6.34 7.43 -14.16
N LEU A 24 6.04 7.84 -15.39
CA LEU A 24 5.99 6.97 -16.55
C LEU A 24 7.36 6.38 -16.87
N ALA A 25 8.42 7.18 -16.83
CA ALA A 25 9.79 6.72 -17.05
C ALA A 25 10.26 5.70 -15.99
N GLN A 26 9.87 5.89 -14.73
CA GLN A 26 10.28 5.01 -13.62
C GLN A 26 9.46 3.72 -13.52
N ASN A 27 8.16 3.79 -13.78
CA ASN A 27 7.22 2.71 -13.48
C ASN A 27 6.47 2.17 -14.70
N GLY A 28 6.69 2.72 -15.90
CA GLY A 28 5.98 2.36 -17.13
C GLY A 28 4.50 2.77 -17.16
N ARG A 29 3.95 3.22 -16.03
CA ARG A 29 2.55 3.68 -15.89
C ARG A 29 2.42 4.67 -14.75
N ILE A 30 1.31 5.42 -14.76
CA ILE A 30 0.86 6.22 -13.63
C ILE A 30 -0.53 5.75 -13.21
N THR A 31 -0.76 5.59 -11.90
CA THR A 31 -2.03 5.11 -11.36
C THR A 31 -3.05 6.24 -11.18
N ASN A 32 -4.33 5.88 -11.15
CA ASN A 32 -5.42 6.83 -10.89
C ASN A 32 -5.22 7.58 -9.56
N MET A 33 -4.74 6.89 -8.50
CA MET A 33 -4.39 7.53 -7.24
C MET A 33 -3.33 8.64 -7.43
N LYS A 34 -2.29 8.39 -8.21
CA LYS A 34 -1.23 9.36 -8.45
C LYS A 34 -1.73 10.55 -9.29
N LEU A 35 -2.55 10.28 -10.30
CA LEU A 35 -3.22 11.35 -11.08
C LEU A 35 -4.14 12.20 -10.21
N THR A 36 -4.83 11.60 -9.24
CA THR A 36 -5.64 12.35 -8.27
C THR A 36 -4.78 13.19 -7.33
N LEU A 37 -3.68 12.64 -6.81
CA LEU A 37 -2.75 13.36 -5.92
C LEU A 37 -2.08 14.55 -6.59
N LEU A 38 -1.85 14.50 -7.89
CA LEU A 38 -1.20 15.58 -8.65
C LEU A 38 -2.02 16.87 -8.72
N HIS A 39 -3.29 16.90 -8.28
CA HIS A 39 -3.98 18.15 -7.99
C HIS A 39 -3.29 18.96 -6.88
N SER A 40 -2.45 18.32 -6.07
CA SER A 40 -1.55 18.96 -5.11
C SER A 40 -0.16 18.37 -5.23
N PRO A 41 0.77 19.02 -5.96
CA PRO A 41 2.17 18.57 -6.03
C PRO A 41 2.81 18.36 -4.66
N SER A 42 2.46 19.17 -3.66
CA SER A 42 2.95 19.01 -2.29
C SER A 42 2.48 17.69 -1.64
N ALA A 43 1.19 17.35 -1.81
CA ALA A 43 0.65 16.07 -1.30
C ALA A 43 1.27 14.88 -2.05
N PHE A 44 1.46 15.01 -3.36
CA PHE A 44 2.12 14.01 -4.17
C PHE A 44 3.57 13.76 -3.69
N HIS A 45 4.37 14.81 -3.53
CA HIS A 45 5.75 14.68 -3.05
C HIS A 45 5.82 14.06 -1.66
N ALA A 46 5.03 14.57 -0.71
CA ALA A 46 5.00 14.04 0.65
C ALA A 46 4.69 12.54 0.68
N LEU A 47 3.71 12.07 -0.11
CA LEU A 47 3.38 10.65 -0.15
C LEU A 47 4.46 9.82 -0.85
N MET A 48 5.07 10.34 -1.93
CA MET A 48 6.11 9.61 -2.66
C MET A 48 7.40 9.44 -1.84
N GLU A 49 7.79 10.43 -1.04
CA GLU A 49 8.95 10.33 -0.14
C GLU A 49 8.82 9.17 0.87
N TRP A 50 7.62 8.85 1.30
CA TRP A 50 7.40 7.73 2.22
C TRP A 50 7.71 6.37 1.60
N TYR A 51 7.75 6.23 0.28
CA TYR A 51 8.09 4.95 -0.37
C TYR A 51 9.51 4.48 -0.07
N VAL A 52 10.38 5.35 0.43
CA VAL A 52 11.71 4.97 0.94
C VAL A 52 11.62 3.94 2.08
N LEU A 53 10.52 3.97 2.86
CA LEU A 53 10.25 2.98 3.92
C LEU A 53 10.00 1.58 3.36
N ARG A 54 9.37 1.48 2.19
CA ARG A 54 9.17 0.19 1.53
C ARG A 54 10.50 -0.48 1.22
N ASP A 55 11.47 0.29 0.73
CA ASP A 55 12.80 -0.25 0.42
C ASP A 55 13.56 -0.65 1.69
N ALA A 56 13.41 0.11 2.77
CA ALA A 56 13.94 -0.25 4.07
C ALA A 56 13.35 -1.59 4.57
N VAL A 57 12.03 -1.77 4.49
CA VAL A 57 11.34 -3.01 4.90
C VAL A 57 11.73 -4.18 4.00
N LYS A 58 11.90 -3.99 2.69
CA LYS A 58 12.37 -5.02 1.76
C LYS A 58 13.77 -5.56 2.09
N SER A 59 14.57 -4.83 2.85
CA SER A 59 15.90 -5.30 3.25
C SER A 59 15.88 -6.48 4.24
N PHE A 60 14.74 -6.73 4.91
CA PHE A 60 14.59 -7.78 5.91
C PHE A 60 13.30 -8.61 5.77
N THR A 61 12.52 -8.37 4.72
CA THR A 61 11.31 -9.14 4.36
C THR A 61 11.41 -9.65 2.92
N THR A 62 10.67 -10.71 2.63
CA THR A 62 10.45 -11.15 1.25
C THR A 62 9.38 -10.29 0.56
N ASP A 63 9.33 -10.35 -0.77
CA ASP A 63 8.25 -9.68 -1.53
C ASP A 63 6.86 -10.23 -1.15
N LYS A 64 6.74 -11.52 -0.84
CA LYS A 64 5.51 -12.12 -0.34
C LYS A 64 5.11 -11.54 1.00
N GLU A 65 6.01 -11.49 1.97
CA GLU A 65 5.75 -10.95 3.31
C GLU A 65 5.26 -9.51 3.29
N ILE A 66 5.94 -8.63 2.54
CA ILE A 66 5.53 -7.22 2.43
C ILE A 66 4.19 -7.06 1.71
N ASN A 67 3.93 -7.88 0.67
CA ASN A 67 2.66 -7.86 -0.03
C ASN A 67 1.51 -8.37 0.84
N LEU A 68 1.70 -9.42 1.63
CA LEU A 68 0.72 -9.92 2.60
C LEU A 68 0.42 -8.88 3.69
N PHE A 69 1.46 -8.24 4.24
CA PHE A 69 1.31 -7.18 5.24
C PHE A 69 0.49 -5.99 4.70
N CYS A 70 0.87 -5.47 3.55
CA CYS A 70 0.15 -4.35 2.93
C CYS A 70 -1.27 -4.74 2.45
N HIS A 71 -1.46 -5.99 2.00
CA HIS A 71 -2.78 -6.53 1.66
C HIS A 71 -3.70 -6.59 2.87
N ALA A 72 -3.21 -7.07 4.02
CA ALA A 72 -3.96 -7.13 5.26
C ALA A 72 -4.44 -5.73 5.72
N ILE A 73 -3.52 -4.75 5.74
CA ILE A 73 -3.84 -3.34 6.06
C ILE A 73 -4.91 -2.81 5.11
N SER A 74 -4.75 -3.02 3.81
CA SER A 74 -5.64 -2.46 2.79
C SER A 74 -7.03 -3.11 2.81
N THR A 75 -7.09 -4.41 3.11
CA THR A 75 -8.34 -5.16 3.27
C THR A 75 -9.08 -4.70 4.52
N GLN A 76 -8.37 -4.54 5.65
CA GLN A 76 -8.95 -4.05 6.89
C GLN A 76 -9.49 -2.62 6.76
N ASN A 77 -8.80 -1.75 6.02
CA ASN A 77 -9.25 -0.40 5.67
C ASN A 77 -10.34 -0.36 4.58
N LYS A 78 -10.75 -1.52 4.04
CA LYS A 78 -11.72 -1.63 2.94
C LYS A 78 -11.34 -0.77 1.72
N CYS A 79 -10.05 -0.66 1.42
CA CYS A 79 -9.56 0.04 0.25
C CYS A 79 -9.51 -0.91 -0.94
N LEU A 80 -10.51 -0.82 -1.85
CA LEU A 80 -10.61 -1.68 -3.02
C LEU A 80 -9.33 -1.62 -3.89
N ILE A 81 -8.84 -0.42 -4.20
CA ILE A 81 -7.67 -0.24 -5.08
C ILE A 81 -6.44 -0.92 -4.47
N CYS A 82 -6.13 -0.59 -3.21
CA CYS A 82 -4.90 -1.10 -2.59
C CYS A 82 -4.97 -2.60 -2.31
N SER A 83 -6.11 -3.12 -1.82
CA SER A 83 -6.26 -4.56 -1.60
C SER A 83 -6.18 -5.33 -2.92
N THR A 84 -6.80 -4.84 -4.00
CA THR A 84 -6.71 -5.46 -5.33
C THR A 84 -5.28 -5.39 -5.89
N PHE A 85 -4.58 -4.27 -5.68
CA PHE A 85 -3.19 -4.13 -6.11
C PHE A 85 -2.26 -5.17 -5.45
N PHE A 86 -2.32 -5.32 -4.13
CA PHE A 86 -1.50 -6.31 -3.43
C PHE A 86 -1.95 -7.74 -3.73
N ARG A 87 -3.25 -7.97 -3.90
CA ARG A 87 -3.78 -9.24 -4.38
C ARG A 87 -3.18 -9.61 -5.74
N LYS A 88 -3.12 -8.65 -6.68
CA LYS A 88 -2.46 -8.84 -7.97
C LYS A 88 -1.01 -9.26 -7.80
N LEU A 89 -0.23 -8.56 -6.96
CA LEU A 89 1.18 -8.87 -6.74
C LEU A 89 1.37 -10.30 -6.20
N LEU A 90 0.51 -10.74 -5.28
CA LEU A 90 0.53 -12.11 -4.76
C LEU A 90 0.20 -13.15 -5.85
N ILE A 91 -0.85 -12.92 -6.65
CA ILE A 91 -1.21 -13.81 -7.76
C ILE A 91 -0.10 -13.88 -8.80
N ASP A 92 0.48 -12.76 -9.20
CA ASP A 92 1.55 -12.71 -10.20
C ASP A 92 2.83 -13.41 -9.73
N SER A 93 3.05 -13.50 -8.41
CA SER A 93 4.16 -14.27 -7.82
C SER A 93 3.84 -15.76 -7.62
N GLY A 94 2.64 -16.20 -7.98
CA GLY A 94 2.20 -17.61 -7.89
C GLY A 94 1.53 -17.97 -6.56
N ASP A 95 1.30 -16.99 -5.69
CA ASP A 95 0.57 -17.20 -4.43
C ASP A 95 -0.94 -17.19 -4.66
N ASN A 96 -1.68 -17.89 -3.77
CA ASN A 96 -3.13 -17.85 -3.76
C ASN A 96 -3.64 -17.02 -2.56
N PRO A 97 -4.00 -15.75 -2.74
CA PRO A 97 -4.43 -14.89 -1.64
C PRO A 97 -5.78 -15.29 -1.01
N ASP A 98 -6.56 -16.17 -1.65
CA ASP A 98 -7.82 -16.67 -1.08
C ASP A 98 -7.61 -17.90 -0.17
N HIS A 99 -6.55 -18.68 -0.43
CA HIS A 99 -6.15 -19.84 0.35
C HIS A 99 -4.63 -19.88 0.49
N PRO A 100 -4.04 -18.88 1.21
CA PRO A 100 -2.60 -18.76 1.28
C PRO A 100 -2.00 -19.86 2.16
N ASP A 101 -0.90 -20.45 1.69
CA ASP A 101 -0.02 -21.25 2.55
C ASP A 101 0.93 -20.28 3.27
N LEU A 102 0.77 -20.19 4.58
CA LEU A 102 1.40 -19.17 5.43
C LEU A 102 2.33 -19.78 6.47
N SER A 103 3.57 -19.32 6.50
CA SER A 103 4.47 -19.52 7.64
C SER A 103 3.97 -18.77 8.88
N GLU A 104 4.49 -19.13 10.07
CA GLU A 104 4.15 -18.41 11.30
C GLU A 104 4.55 -16.93 11.25
N ARG A 105 5.67 -16.61 10.63
CA ARG A 105 6.14 -15.25 10.45
C ARG A 105 5.18 -14.43 9.56
N GLU A 106 4.69 -15.01 8.48
CA GLU A 106 3.70 -14.36 7.61
C GLU A 106 2.35 -14.15 8.32
N LYS A 107 1.91 -15.11 9.13
CA LYS A 107 0.69 -14.96 9.96
C LYS A 107 0.82 -13.80 10.94
N ILE A 108 1.96 -13.67 11.63
CA ILE A 108 2.21 -12.58 12.56
C ILE A 108 2.25 -11.23 11.85
N LEU A 109 2.86 -11.14 10.66
CA LEU A 109 2.84 -9.91 9.85
C LEU A 109 1.42 -9.51 9.43
N ILE A 110 0.60 -10.46 8.98
CA ILE A 110 -0.81 -10.21 8.62
C ILE A 110 -1.58 -9.70 9.84
N LEU A 111 -1.42 -10.35 11.00
CA LEU A 111 -2.08 -9.94 12.24
C LEU A 111 -1.61 -8.53 12.67
N PHE A 112 -0.31 -8.26 12.61
CA PHE A 112 0.22 -6.94 12.93
C PHE A 112 -0.35 -5.85 12.02
N GLY A 113 -0.37 -6.07 10.71
CA GLY A 113 -0.98 -5.14 9.76
C GLY A 113 -2.47 -4.91 10.02
N THR A 114 -3.20 -5.95 10.42
CA THR A 114 -4.61 -5.86 10.80
C THR A 114 -4.79 -5.04 12.07
N HIS A 115 -3.99 -5.29 13.11
CA HIS A 115 -4.04 -4.54 14.37
C HIS A 115 -3.68 -3.06 14.20
N CYS A 116 -2.71 -2.73 13.34
CA CYS A 116 -2.37 -1.32 13.04
C CYS A 116 -3.57 -0.50 12.54
N VAL A 117 -4.57 -1.15 11.97
CA VAL A 117 -5.79 -0.49 11.46
C VAL A 117 -6.94 -0.58 12.45
N SER A 118 -7.21 -1.78 12.98
CA SER A 118 -8.43 -2.04 13.75
C SER A 118 -8.33 -1.63 15.21
N THR A 119 -7.19 -1.87 15.83
CA THR A 119 -7.01 -1.73 17.29
C THR A 119 -5.59 -1.27 17.64
N PRO A 120 -5.09 -0.15 17.07
CA PRO A 120 -3.69 0.24 17.24
C PRO A 120 -3.30 0.54 18.70
N ASN A 121 -4.27 0.92 19.53
CA ASN A 121 -4.05 1.20 20.96
C ASN A 121 -4.27 -0.02 21.88
N GLU A 122 -4.66 -1.18 21.30
CA GLU A 122 -5.04 -2.38 22.04
C GLU A 122 -4.15 -3.58 21.65
N ILE A 123 -3.00 -3.33 21.01
CA ILE A 123 -2.02 -4.38 20.72
C ILE A 123 -1.46 -4.86 22.04
N SER A 124 -1.68 -6.14 22.38
CA SER A 124 -1.24 -6.68 23.65
C SER A 124 0.29 -6.77 23.73
N ASP A 125 0.83 -6.65 24.95
CA ASP A 125 2.27 -6.82 25.21
C ASP A 125 2.73 -8.22 24.78
N GLU A 126 1.90 -9.24 24.97
CA GLU A 126 2.19 -10.61 24.55
C GLU A 126 2.40 -10.73 23.05
N PHE A 127 1.51 -10.12 22.24
CA PHE A 127 1.67 -10.09 20.78
C PHE A 127 2.91 -9.28 20.40
N PHE A 128 3.18 -8.18 21.08
CA PHE A 128 4.34 -7.35 20.82
C PHE A 128 5.66 -8.07 21.12
N GLU A 129 5.71 -8.89 22.18
CA GLU A 129 6.86 -9.76 22.46
C GLU A 129 7.04 -10.84 21.37
N GLN A 130 5.97 -11.38 20.80
CA GLN A 130 6.09 -12.28 19.63
C GLN A 130 6.72 -11.56 18.43
N LEU A 131 6.34 -10.30 18.15
CA LEU A 131 7.00 -9.50 17.12
C LEU A 131 8.50 -9.36 17.36
N LYS A 132 8.91 -9.10 18.59
CA LYS A 132 10.33 -8.96 18.97
C LYS A 132 11.14 -10.24 18.81
N THR A 133 10.52 -11.41 18.81
CA THR A 133 11.23 -12.66 18.48
C THR A 133 11.61 -12.76 17.01
N LEU A 134 10.91 -12.03 16.13
CA LEU A 134 11.06 -12.09 14.67
C LEU A 134 11.74 -10.87 14.07
N PHE A 135 11.64 -9.73 14.76
CA PHE A 135 12.09 -8.43 14.25
C PHE A 135 12.80 -7.62 15.33
N THR A 136 13.83 -6.90 14.95
CA THR A 136 14.50 -5.92 15.82
C THR A 136 13.59 -4.70 16.03
N ASP A 137 13.86 -3.90 17.08
CA ASP A 137 13.13 -2.67 17.38
C ASP A 137 13.09 -1.73 16.15
N LYS A 138 14.22 -1.58 15.43
CA LYS A 138 14.29 -0.81 14.20
C LYS A 138 13.32 -1.34 13.15
N GLN A 139 13.29 -2.64 12.92
CA GLN A 139 12.44 -3.29 11.93
C GLN A 139 10.95 -3.14 12.27
N ILE A 140 10.60 -3.22 13.56
CA ILE A 140 9.23 -2.98 14.04
C ILE A 140 8.82 -1.53 13.80
N VAL A 141 9.72 -0.56 14.03
CA VAL A 141 9.47 0.85 13.71
C VAL A 141 9.28 1.05 12.21
N ASP A 142 10.11 0.44 11.36
CA ASP A 142 10.00 0.52 9.90
C ASP A 142 8.66 -0.08 9.41
N LEU A 143 8.24 -1.24 9.95
CA LEU A 143 6.94 -1.87 9.66
C LEU A 143 5.77 -0.98 10.09
N THR A 144 5.84 -0.40 11.30
CA THR A 144 4.80 0.49 11.81
C THR A 144 4.67 1.75 10.95
N ALA A 145 5.80 2.33 10.57
CA ALA A 145 5.81 3.50 9.68
C ALA A 145 5.27 3.15 8.27
N LEU A 146 5.61 1.97 7.73
CA LEU A 146 5.05 1.49 6.48
C LEU A 146 3.53 1.25 6.58
N ALA A 147 3.03 0.75 7.72
CA ALA A 147 1.59 0.65 7.97
C ALA A 147 0.92 2.04 7.92
N GLY A 148 1.53 3.05 8.55
CA GLY A 148 1.07 4.44 8.48
C GLY A 148 0.98 4.98 7.05
N LEU A 149 1.99 4.72 6.21
CA LEU A 149 1.95 5.05 4.77
C LEU A 149 0.78 4.36 4.06
N MET A 150 0.58 3.06 4.32
CA MET A 150 -0.53 2.32 3.71
C MET A 150 -1.88 2.85 4.14
N ILE A 151 -2.05 3.19 5.43
CA ILE A 151 -3.28 3.80 5.96
C ILE A 151 -3.54 5.15 5.28
N ALA A 152 -2.52 6.01 5.16
CA ALA A 152 -2.64 7.29 4.47
C ALA A 152 -3.05 7.11 3.00
N THR A 153 -2.43 6.17 2.28
CA THR A 153 -2.77 5.84 0.89
C THR A 153 -4.20 5.34 0.76
N ASN A 154 -4.63 4.44 1.65
CA ASN A 154 -5.99 3.91 1.68
C ASN A 154 -7.01 5.02 1.95
N LEU A 155 -6.70 5.95 2.88
CA LEU A 155 -7.55 7.09 3.21
C LEU A 155 -7.79 7.98 1.99
N ILE A 156 -6.74 8.31 1.24
CA ILE A 156 -6.83 9.11 0.01
C ILE A 156 -7.78 8.43 -0.99
N ASN A 157 -7.55 7.15 -1.28
CA ASN A 157 -8.37 6.40 -2.23
C ASN A 157 -9.84 6.34 -1.79
N ASN A 158 -10.10 6.06 -0.51
CA ASN A 158 -11.44 5.88 0.02
C ASN A 158 -12.20 7.22 0.10
N VAL A 159 -11.56 8.26 0.67
CA VAL A 159 -12.20 9.58 0.86
C VAL A 159 -12.47 10.24 -0.48
N LEU A 160 -11.53 10.19 -1.43
CA LEU A 160 -11.69 10.81 -2.74
C LEU A 160 -12.44 9.92 -3.74
N ARG A 161 -12.76 8.67 -3.35
CA ARG A 161 -13.41 7.66 -4.21
C ARG A 161 -12.67 7.52 -5.53
N VAL A 162 -11.35 7.37 -5.45
CA VAL A 162 -10.53 7.12 -6.64
C VAL A 162 -11.02 5.84 -7.31
N GLU A 163 -11.17 5.86 -8.62
CA GLU A 163 -11.61 4.70 -9.39
C GLU A 163 -10.49 3.68 -9.53
N LEU A 164 -10.88 2.41 -9.61
CA LEU A 164 -9.93 1.32 -9.82
C LEU A 164 -9.23 1.51 -11.16
N ASP A 165 -7.93 1.26 -11.21
CA ASP A 165 -7.20 1.23 -12.48
C ASP A 165 -7.64 0.01 -13.31
N ASP A 166 -7.85 0.15 -14.61
CA ASP A 166 -8.37 -0.88 -15.52
C ASP A 166 -7.56 -2.19 -15.44
N TYR A 167 -6.23 -2.09 -15.31
CA TYR A 167 -5.35 -3.26 -15.22
C TYR A 167 -5.55 -4.09 -13.94
N LEU A 168 -6.29 -3.58 -12.96
CA LEU A 168 -6.61 -4.27 -11.71
C LEU A 168 -7.96 -5.00 -11.74
N GLU A 169 -8.84 -4.70 -12.71
CA GLU A 169 -10.21 -5.24 -12.74
C GLU A 169 -10.27 -6.76 -12.66
N SER A 170 -9.38 -7.45 -13.37
CA SER A 170 -9.31 -8.92 -13.39
C SER A 170 -8.88 -9.55 -12.06
N TYR A 171 -8.33 -8.77 -11.15
CA TYR A 171 -7.83 -9.21 -9.84
C TYR A 171 -8.79 -8.92 -8.69
N THR A 172 -9.93 -8.29 -8.96
CA THR A 172 -10.95 -8.06 -7.93
C THR A 172 -11.49 -9.38 -7.39
N LYS A 173 -11.74 -9.45 -6.09
CA LYS A 173 -12.43 -10.59 -5.48
C LYS A 173 -13.91 -10.52 -5.91
N ARG A 174 -14.38 -11.57 -6.58
CA ARG A 174 -15.79 -11.74 -6.93
C ARG A 174 -16.59 -12.25 -5.75
#